data_ea41cfab8894539f4bfa7c6f5bef00b2
#
_entry.id   ea41cfab8894539f4bfa7c6f5bef00b2
#
_cell.length_a   1.000
_cell.length_b   1.000
_cell.length_c   1.000
_cell.angle_alpha   90.00
_cell.angle_beta   90.00
_cell.angle_gamma   90.00
#
_symmetry.space_group_name_H-M   'P 1'
#
loop_
_entity.id
_entity.type
_entity.pdbx_description
1 polymer ?
#
loop_
_entity_poly.entity_id
_entity_poly.type
_entity_poly.pdbx_seq_one_letter_code
_entity_poly.pdbx_strand_id
1 'polypeptide(L)'
;DNSMQQLVWNDTILEGGSTINISLDIPTIPDDNIAKAWLRPGDKLSDKVLNDIEKIDSYRDISLLAIPYSSSKQLNSFPQFNLRMYSGMGKETHFTSLNTFSPPRDAIINLNEIVNLSELTDEKGNLSWNAPAGKWRIIRLGHASNFLMTRPSPADAVGLECDRLSKSGIDAHFDNFVRQILDNASFRTGETLPYLFLDSWEAGSQNWTRKMPGEFKKRRGYDIAPWLPVLTGAIVESVDMTERFLWDFRKTVNELFLDNYLYRLQELIKPYNMQFLVEAYGTLNINTMQYAEMGDFPVSEFWTLGDDTFPEIKSDKYFNSMKAMASAAHTTGKTHVGAEAFTGSRGWKDHPFIFKGVGDEAFCRGVNHFILHLSAHQAYENMVPGLTHQKWGGHFNRFNTLWEYSKPWFDYLSRAQFLLKQGQFVADVCYFFGEGAPINLNDMALDLPPGFDYDLCSADIIHQMTVNKGIITLPSGISYRFLLL
;
A
#
# COMPACT_ATOMS: atom_id res chain seq x y z
N ASP A 1 4.25 21.71 -2.71
CA ASP A 1 3.62 20.56 -3.33
C ASP A 1 3.48 19.45 -2.28
N ASN A 2 2.26 19.03 -2.00
CA ASN A 2 1.91 17.96 -1.07
C ASN A 2 1.35 16.73 -1.82
N SER A 3 1.57 16.65 -3.14
CA SER A 3 1.13 15.52 -3.94
C SER A 3 2.03 14.29 -3.73
N MET A 4 1.50 13.13 -4.07
CA MET A 4 2.22 11.86 -4.00
C MET A 4 3.45 11.89 -4.90
N GLN A 5 4.64 11.58 -4.35
CA GLN A 5 5.93 11.71 -5.02
C GLN A 5 6.49 10.36 -5.45
N GLN A 6 7.20 10.35 -6.57
CA GLN A 6 8.00 9.22 -7.01
C GLN A 6 9.40 9.64 -7.43
N LEU A 7 10.36 8.72 -7.27
CA LEU A 7 11.71 8.88 -7.81
C LEU A 7 11.67 8.74 -9.33
N VAL A 8 12.36 9.65 -10.00
CA VAL A 8 12.54 9.65 -11.47
C VAL A 8 14.00 9.87 -11.82
N TRP A 9 14.46 9.36 -12.95
CA TRP A 9 15.82 9.59 -13.42
C TRP A 9 15.92 9.53 -14.93
N ASN A 10 16.94 10.25 -15.45
CA ASN A 10 17.47 10.09 -16.80
C ASN A 10 18.94 9.71 -16.70
N ASP A 11 19.45 9.01 -17.70
CA ASP A 11 20.86 8.71 -17.78
C ASP A 11 21.40 8.83 -19.19
N THR A 12 22.69 9.11 -19.28
CA THR A 12 23.44 9.16 -20.53
C THR A 12 24.80 8.52 -20.35
N ILE A 13 25.35 7.96 -21.46
CA ILE A 13 26.66 7.31 -21.44
C ILE A 13 27.63 8.19 -22.24
N LEU A 14 28.78 8.49 -21.65
CA LEU A 14 29.77 9.38 -22.20
C LEU A 14 31.17 8.79 -22.12
N GLU A 15 32.05 9.17 -23.07
CA GLU A 15 33.46 8.87 -23.00
C GLU A 15 34.18 9.97 -22.19
N GLY A 16 34.97 9.55 -21.19
CA GLY A 16 35.83 10.44 -20.42
C GLY A 16 37.21 10.63 -21.04
N GLY A 17 38.13 11.20 -20.25
CA GLY A 17 39.50 11.55 -20.71
C GLY A 17 39.64 13.00 -21.19
N SER A 18 38.56 13.79 -21.10
CA SER A 18 38.54 15.22 -21.41
C SER A 18 37.43 15.92 -20.61
N THR A 19 37.38 17.25 -20.71
CA THR A 19 36.27 18.02 -20.16
C THR A 19 35.00 17.76 -20.95
N ILE A 20 33.97 17.29 -20.26
CA ILE A 20 32.63 17.05 -20.78
C ILE A 20 31.78 18.28 -20.48
N ASN A 21 31.11 18.82 -21.49
CA ASN A 21 30.12 19.90 -21.38
C ASN A 21 28.84 19.43 -22.04
N ILE A 22 27.80 19.18 -21.22
CA ILE A 22 26.51 18.68 -21.72
C ILE A 22 25.37 19.34 -20.96
N SER A 23 24.20 19.36 -21.57
CA SER A 23 22.93 19.64 -20.90
C SER A 23 22.18 18.33 -20.67
N LEU A 24 21.75 18.08 -19.44
CA LEU A 24 21.01 16.90 -19.04
C LEU A 24 19.54 17.27 -18.90
N ASP A 25 18.69 16.63 -19.65
CA ASP A 25 17.24 16.85 -19.57
C ASP A 25 16.69 16.50 -18.19
N ILE A 26 15.62 17.20 -17.83
CA ILE A 26 14.83 16.82 -16.66
C ILE A 26 14.21 15.45 -16.93
N PRO A 27 14.29 14.51 -15.96
CA PRO A 27 13.63 13.21 -16.07
C PRO A 27 12.14 13.34 -16.36
N THR A 28 11.67 12.63 -17.38
CA THR A 28 10.25 12.62 -17.72
C THR A 28 9.47 11.76 -16.75
N ILE A 29 8.32 12.27 -16.35
CA ILE A 29 7.33 11.51 -15.60
C ILE A 29 6.47 10.75 -16.61
N PRO A 30 6.22 9.46 -16.44
CA PRO A 30 5.33 8.72 -17.33
C PRO A 30 3.95 9.38 -17.39
N ASP A 31 3.52 9.82 -18.56
CA ASP A 31 2.21 10.49 -18.79
C ASP A 31 1.00 9.60 -18.53
N ASP A 32 1.20 8.31 -18.38
CA ASP A 32 0.15 7.30 -18.18
C ASP A 32 -0.74 7.54 -16.96
N ASN A 33 -0.31 8.36 -16.01
CA ASN A 33 -1.03 8.55 -14.76
C ASN A 33 -2.07 9.69 -14.84
N ILE A 34 -1.84 10.72 -15.64
CA ILE A 34 -2.78 11.85 -15.80
C ILE A 34 -4.05 11.37 -16.53
N ALA A 35 -3.92 10.43 -17.45
CA ALA A 35 -5.05 9.89 -18.22
C ALA A 35 -5.96 8.94 -17.43
N LYS A 36 -5.62 8.58 -16.19
CA LYS A 36 -6.33 7.55 -15.40
C LYS A 36 -7.27 8.10 -14.32
N ALA A 37 -7.68 9.36 -14.40
CA ALA A 37 -8.81 9.83 -13.60
C ALA A 37 -10.06 8.99 -13.96
N TRP A 38 -10.62 8.29 -12.97
CA TRP A 38 -11.85 7.52 -13.18
C TRP A 38 -13.04 8.46 -13.23
N LEU A 39 -13.19 9.14 -14.34
CA LEU A 39 -14.34 9.97 -14.60
C LEU A 39 -15.51 9.12 -15.10
N ARG A 40 -16.71 9.59 -14.87
CA ARG A 40 -17.90 8.97 -15.49
C ARG A 40 -17.78 9.06 -17.01
N PRO A 41 -18.34 8.10 -17.76
CA PRO A 41 -18.36 8.21 -19.21
C PRO A 41 -18.96 9.54 -19.68
N GLY A 42 -18.18 10.31 -20.42
CA GLY A 42 -18.58 11.64 -20.91
C GLY A 42 -18.14 12.85 -20.06
N ASP A 43 -17.71 12.62 -18.81
CA ASP A 43 -17.13 13.68 -17.99
C ASP A 43 -15.72 14.02 -18.49
N LYS A 44 -15.35 15.29 -18.34
CA LYS A 44 -13.99 15.80 -18.59
C LYS A 44 -13.49 16.48 -17.32
N LEU A 45 -12.20 16.46 -17.09
CA LEU A 45 -11.59 17.28 -16.05
C LEU A 45 -11.98 18.76 -16.28
N SER A 46 -12.31 19.47 -15.22
CA SER A 46 -12.59 20.89 -15.31
C SER A 46 -11.33 21.65 -15.69
N ASP A 47 -11.50 22.78 -16.41
CA ASP A 47 -10.37 23.67 -16.77
C ASP A 47 -9.60 24.12 -15.52
N LYS A 48 -10.28 24.27 -14.38
CA LYS A 48 -9.64 24.59 -13.11
C LYS A 48 -8.64 23.49 -12.72
N VAL A 49 -9.04 22.22 -12.73
CA VAL A 49 -8.18 21.09 -12.37
C VAL A 49 -7.01 20.97 -13.34
N LEU A 50 -7.25 21.12 -14.65
CA LEU A 50 -6.19 21.10 -15.65
C LEU A 50 -5.17 22.24 -15.44
N ASN A 51 -5.66 23.47 -15.23
CA ASN A 51 -4.82 24.63 -14.96
C ASN A 51 -4.03 24.48 -13.64
N ASP A 52 -4.60 23.85 -12.64
CA ASP A 52 -3.91 23.61 -11.36
C ASP A 52 -2.81 22.54 -11.52
N ILE A 53 -3.05 21.52 -12.33
CA ILE A 53 -2.04 20.49 -12.66
C ILE A 53 -0.89 21.09 -13.47
N GLU A 54 -1.17 21.89 -14.50
CA GLU A 54 -0.16 22.55 -15.35
C GLU A 54 0.76 23.50 -14.55
N LYS A 55 0.27 24.07 -13.45
CA LYS A 55 1.05 24.96 -12.57
C LYS A 55 1.96 24.20 -11.59
N ILE A 56 1.84 22.88 -11.50
CA ILE A 56 2.63 22.11 -10.56
C ILE A 56 4.03 21.90 -11.13
N ASP A 57 4.96 22.75 -10.76
CA ASP A 57 6.38 22.48 -10.87
C ASP A 57 6.80 21.50 -9.76
N SER A 58 6.62 20.22 -10.04
CA SER A 58 6.78 19.17 -9.04
C SER A 58 8.19 18.57 -9.01
N TYR A 59 8.96 18.71 -10.10
CA TYR A 59 10.29 18.12 -10.17
C TYR A 59 11.29 18.82 -9.25
N ARG A 60 12.09 18.01 -8.56
CA ARG A 60 13.24 18.47 -7.77
C ARG A 60 14.40 17.51 -7.96
N ASP A 61 15.57 18.07 -8.24
CA ASP A 61 16.80 17.30 -8.26
C ASP A 61 17.13 16.75 -6.86
N ILE A 62 17.59 15.51 -6.84
CA ILE A 62 18.12 14.84 -5.65
C ILE A 62 19.64 14.78 -5.75
N SER A 63 20.15 14.25 -6.86
CA SER A 63 21.58 14.04 -7.08
C SER A 63 21.91 13.82 -8.54
N LEU A 64 23.07 14.29 -8.96
CA LEU A 64 23.70 13.94 -10.21
C LEU A 64 24.92 13.06 -9.94
N LEU A 65 24.90 11.83 -10.41
CA LEU A 65 25.93 10.84 -10.14
C LEU A 65 26.56 10.32 -11.44
N ALA A 66 27.88 10.15 -11.42
CA ALA A 66 28.59 9.41 -12.46
C ALA A 66 29.09 8.08 -11.91
N ILE A 67 28.84 7.01 -12.66
CA ILE A 67 29.32 5.67 -12.35
C ILE A 67 30.09 5.09 -13.54
N PRO A 68 31.14 4.26 -13.32
CA PRO A 68 31.83 3.57 -14.42
C PRO A 68 30.85 2.71 -15.21
N TYR A 69 30.97 2.75 -16.54
CA TYR A 69 30.12 1.98 -17.44
C TYR A 69 30.93 0.93 -18.20
N SER A 70 30.42 -0.31 -18.20
CA SER A 70 30.86 -1.34 -19.15
C SER A 70 29.64 -1.99 -19.81
N SER A 71 29.83 -2.55 -21.02
CA SER A 71 28.72 -3.18 -21.77
C SER A 71 28.15 -4.42 -21.07
N SER A 72 28.96 -5.10 -20.25
CA SER A 72 28.50 -6.19 -19.39
C SER A 72 27.64 -5.72 -18.20
N LYS A 73 27.60 -4.41 -17.96
CA LYS A 73 26.79 -3.75 -16.92
C LYS A 73 25.38 -3.36 -17.39
N GLN A 74 24.95 -3.81 -18.56
CA GLN A 74 23.56 -3.60 -19.00
C GLN A 74 22.60 -4.48 -18.20
N LEU A 75 22.06 -3.91 -17.16
CA LEU A 75 21.25 -4.56 -16.15
C LEU A 75 19.77 -4.72 -16.53
N ASN A 76 19.37 -4.22 -17.71
CA ASN A 76 18.01 -4.38 -18.26
C ASN A 76 17.60 -5.84 -18.51
N SER A 77 18.55 -6.78 -18.40
CA SER A 77 18.31 -8.21 -18.56
C SER A 77 18.01 -8.95 -17.23
N PHE A 78 18.03 -8.27 -16.09
CA PHE A 78 17.74 -8.90 -14.81
C PHE A 78 16.26 -8.79 -14.47
N PRO A 79 15.51 -9.90 -14.45
CA PRO A 79 14.05 -9.87 -14.26
C PRO A 79 13.58 -9.21 -12.98
N GLN A 80 14.45 -9.10 -11.99
CA GLN A 80 14.12 -8.60 -10.64
C GLN A 80 14.29 -7.09 -10.47
N PHE A 81 14.80 -6.40 -11.46
CA PHE A 81 14.97 -4.95 -11.39
C PHE A 81 13.66 -4.16 -11.29
N ASN A 82 12.58 -4.69 -11.85
CA ASN A 82 11.25 -4.07 -11.74
C ASN A 82 10.73 -4.04 -10.29
N LEU A 83 11.31 -4.83 -9.38
CA LEU A 83 10.96 -4.84 -7.96
C LEU A 83 11.53 -3.66 -7.18
N ARG A 84 12.55 -3.00 -7.69
CA ARG A 84 13.23 -1.89 -7.01
C ARG A 84 12.37 -0.66 -6.95
N MET A 85 11.66 -0.43 -8.04
CA MET A 85 10.74 0.68 -8.22
C MET A 85 9.36 0.10 -8.41
N TYR A 86 8.76 -0.36 -7.35
CA TYR A 86 7.42 -0.89 -7.41
C TYR A 86 6.47 0.19 -7.94
N SER A 87 6.06 0.05 -9.15
CA SER A 87 5.15 0.96 -9.81
C SER A 87 4.05 0.17 -10.51
N GLY A 88 2.87 0.14 -9.94
CA GLY A 88 1.71 -0.35 -10.63
C GLY A 88 0.80 -1.26 -9.80
N MET A 89 -0.50 -1.02 -9.91
CA MET A 89 -1.53 -1.93 -9.44
C MET A 89 -1.47 -3.26 -10.20
N GLY A 90 -1.55 -4.38 -9.48
CA GLY A 90 -1.96 -5.66 -10.03
C GLY A 90 -0.86 -6.53 -10.64
N LYS A 91 0.41 -6.25 -10.43
CA LYS A 91 1.47 -7.23 -10.73
C LYS A 91 1.99 -7.82 -9.43
N GLU A 92 1.51 -9.00 -9.11
CA GLU A 92 2.12 -9.86 -8.09
C GLU A 92 3.57 -10.10 -8.51
N THR A 93 4.48 -9.60 -7.72
CA THR A 93 5.91 -9.81 -7.94
C THR A 93 6.38 -10.76 -6.87
N HIS A 94 6.71 -11.98 -7.28
CA HIS A 94 7.41 -12.91 -6.42
C HIS A 94 8.80 -12.35 -6.13
N PHE A 95 9.11 -12.13 -4.86
CA PHE A 95 10.43 -11.74 -4.40
C PHE A 95 11.34 -12.96 -4.43
N THR A 96 11.96 -13.23 -5.56
CA THR A 96 13.08 -14.17 -5.59
C THR A 96 14.34 -13.45 -5.15
N SER A 97 14.97 -13.95 -4.11
CA SER A 97 16.27 -13.45 -3.65
C SER A 97 17.28 -13.43 -4.80
N LEU A 98 18.03 -12.33 -4.95
CA LEU A 98 19.17 -12.26 -5.86
C LEU A 98 20.34 -13.17 -5.42
N ASN A 99 20.26 -13.84 -4.28
CA ASN A 99 21.33 -14.66 -3.71
C ASN A 99 21.80 -15.80 -4.61
N THR A 100 21.03 -16.17 -5.63
CA THR A 100 21.44 -17.18 -6.64
C THR A 100 22.12 -16.57 -7.86
N PHE A 101 22.20 -15.23 -7.92
CA PHE A 101 22.73 -14.52 -9.09
C PHE A 101 24.20 -14.12 -8.85
N SER A 102 25.08 -14.57 -9.74
CA SER A 102 26.50 -14.18 -9.78
C SER A 102 26.73 -13.23 -10.95
N PRO A 103 26.77 -11.92 -10.74
CA PRO A 103 27.07 -10.97 -11.81
C PRO A 103 28.55 -11.10 -12.25
N PRO A 104 28.88 -10.75 -13.49
CA PRO A 104 30.27 -10.54 -13.88
C PRO A 104 30.95 -9.53 -12.94
N ARG A 105 32.24 -9.72 -12.65
CA ARG A 105 32.96 -8.81 -11.71
C ARG A 105 32.94 -7.35 -12.14
N ASP A 106 33.03 -7.11 -13.46
CA ASP A 106 32.98 -5.78 -14.04
C ASP A 106 31.58 -5.13 -14.05
N ALA A 107 30.56 -5.87 -13.65
CA ALA A 107 29.22 -5.34 -13.42
C ALA A 107 29.03 -4.71 -12.01
N ILE A 108 29.96 -4.98 -11.08
CA ILE A 108 29.94 -4.45 -9.73
C ILE A 108 30.65 -3.09 -9.71
N ILE A 109 30.04 -2.12 -9.05
CA ILE A 109 30.56 -0.76 -8.88
C ILE A 109 30.91 -0.58 -7.41
N ASN A 110 32.15 -0.15 -7.11
CA ASN A 110 32.51 0.19 -5.74
C ASN A 110 32.00 1.60 -5.39
N LEU A 111 31.64 1.83 -4.13
CA LEU A 111 31.17 3.15 -3.67
C LEU A 111 32.16 4.26 -3.96
N ASN A 112 33.45 4.01 -3.87
CA ASN A 112 34.51 5.00 -4.16
C ASN A 112 34.66 5.35 -5.66
N GLU A 113 34.05 4.58 -6.55
CA GLU A 113 34.01 4.84 -7.99
C GLU A 113 32.81 5.71 -8.38
N ILE A 114 31.87 5.95 -7.45
CA ILE A 114 30.69 6.78 -7.68
C ILE A 114 31.09 8.25 -7.43
N VAL A 115 30.95 9.06 -8.45
CA VAL A 115 31.29 10.49 -8.38
C VAL A 115 30.01 11.31 -8.24
N ASN A 116 29.91 12.13 -7.21
CA ASN A 116 28.83 13.09 -7.07
C ASN A 116 29.15 14.36 -7.88
N LEU A 117 28.34 14.66 -8.87
CA LEU A 117 28.48 15.78 -9.79
C LEU A 117 27.46 16.91 -9.51
N SER A 118 26.68 16.83 -8.46
CA SER A 118 25.57 17.75 -8.16
C SER A 118 26.04 19.21 -8.06
N GLU A 119 27.23 19.45 -7.50
CA GLU A 119 27.79 20.80 -7.35
C GLU A 119 28.39 21.36 -8.67
N LEU A 120 28.60 20.50 -9.68
CA LEU A 120 29.13 20.87 -11.00
C LEU A 120 28.04 21.13 -12.03
N THR A 121 26.78 21.12 -11.59
CA THR A 121 25.59 21.25 -12.43
C THR A 121 24.79 22.46 -12.02
N ASP A 122 24.33 23.26 -12.99
CA ASP A 122 23.38 24.33 -12.71
C ASP A 122 21.91 23.82 -12.66
N GLU A 123 20.99 24.70 -12.25
CA GLU A 123 19.54 24.40 -12.16
C GLU A 123 18.92 23.96 -13.50
N LYS A 124 19.54 24.31 -14.63
CA LYS A 124 19.10 23.92 -15.97
C LYS A 124 19.63 22.57 -16.41
N GLY A 125 20.48 21.92 -15.58
CA GLY A 125 21.09 20.63 -15.91
C GLY A 125 22.36 20.73 -16.77
N ASN A 126 22.95 21.92 -16.91
CA ASN A 126 24.23 22.06 -17.61
C ASN A 126 25.38 21.60 -16.72
N LEU A 127 26.06 20.54 -17.14
CA LEU A 127 27.20 19.94 -16.47
C LEU A 127 28.49 20.32 -17.17
N SER A 128 29.50 20.75 -16.40
CA SER A 128 30.88 20.85 -16.85
C SER A 128 31.77 20.02 -15.95
N TRP A 129 32.34 18.93 -16.48
CA TRP A 129 33.09 17.95 -15.70
C TRP A 129 34.37 17.50 -16.41
N ASN A 130 35.51 17.57 -15.73
CA ASN A 130 36.74 16.96 -16.23
C ASN A 130 36.75 15.46 -15.89
N ALA A 131 36.19 14.65 -16.78
CA ALA A 131 35.96 13.25 -16.58
C ALA A 131 37.26 12.42 -16.69
N PRO A 132 37.53 11.51 -15.74
CA PRO A 132 38.60 10.54 -15.89
C PRO A 132 38.41 9.69 -17.13
N ALA A 133 39.53 9.14 -17.67
CA ALA A 133 39.50 8.26 -18.85
C ALA A 133 38.59 7.03 -18.59
N GLY A 134 37.85 6.62 -19.64
CA GLY A 134 36.89 5.50 -19.58
C GLY A 134 35.46 5.94 -19.92
N LYS A 135 34.55 4.97 -19.93
CA LYS A 135 33.11 5.22 -20.11
C LYS A 135 32.42 5.47 -18.81
N TRP A 136 31.54 6.45 -18.80
CA TRP A 136 30.76 6.85 -17.64
C TRP A 136 29.28 6.88 -17.96
N ARG A 137 28.47 6.33 -17.06
CA ARG A 137 27.01 6.54 -17.03
C ARG A 137 26.73 7.68 -16.07
N ILE A 138 26.22 8.77 -16.60
CA ILE A 138 25.79 9.94 -15.84
C ILE A 138 24.31 9.79 -15.57
N ILE A 139 23.90 9.83 -14.30
CA ILE A 139 22.52 9.62 -13.87
C ILE A 139 22.03 10.88 -13.17
N ARG A 140 21.04 11.57 -13.75
CA ARG A 140 20.33 12.66 -13.10
C ARG A 140 19.12 12.08 -12.36
N LEU A 141 19.13 12.13 -11.03
CA LEU A 141 18.06 11.62 -10.20
C LEU A 141 17.29 12.79 -9.57
N GLY A 142 16.00 12.71 -9.64
CA GLY A 142 15.08 13.64 -9.00
C GLY A 142 13.83 12.96 -8.50
N HIS A 143 12.93 13.74 -7.92
CA HIS A 143 11.59 13.28 -7.59
C HIS A 143 10.56 14.25 -8.13
N ALA A 144 9.38 13.74 -8.41
CA ALA A 144 8.27 14.52 -8.92
C ALA A 144 6.93 13.95 -8.46
N SER A 145 5.86 14.72 -8.61
CA SER A 145 4.51 14.19 -8.50
C SER A 145 4.31 13.02 -9.46
N ASN A 146 3.66 11.97 -9.00
CA ASN A 146 3.24 10.88 -9.89
C ASN A 146 1.94 11.19 -10.65
N PHE A 147 1.35 12.37 -10.43
CA PHE A 147 0.11 12.85 -11.03
C PHE A 147 -1.09 11.88 -10.90
N LEU A 148 -1.06 10.97 -9.94
CA LEU A 148 -2.23 10.18 -9.62
C LEU A 148 -3.31 11.05 -9.03
N MET A 149 -4.55 10.81 -9.47
CA MET A 149 -5.70 11.59 -9.08
C MET A 149 -6.60 10.81 -8.13
N THR A 150 -7.26 11.55 -7.24
CA THR A 150 -8.27 10.99 -6.33
C THR A 150 -9.39 10.34 -7.11
N ARG A 151 -9.85 9.17 -6.66
CA ARG A 151 -10.91 8.39 -7.32
C ARG A 151 -11.62 7.45 -6.33
N PRO A 152 -12.92 7.21 -6.53
CA PRO A 152 -13.79 7.90 -7.47
C PRO A 152 -14.08 9.32 -6.98
N SER A 153 -14.09 10.31 -7.86
CA SER A 153 -14.41 11.71 -7.53
C SER A 153 -15.30 12.32 -8.61
N PRO A 154 -16.21 13.24 -8.26
CA PRO A 154 -16.86 14.10 -9.25
C PRO A 154 -15.82 14.93 -10.01
N ALA A 155 -16.09 15.28 -11.26
CA ALA A 155 -15.12 15.94 -12.14
C ALA A 155 -14.62 17.31 -11.63
N ASP A 156 -15.42 18.00 -10.81
CA ASP A 156 -15.12 19.29 -10.17
C ASP A 156 -14.41 19.14 -8.80
N ALA A 157 -14.34 17.93 -8.27
CA ALA A 157 -13.69 17.62 -6.99
C ALA A 157 -12.43 16.72 -7.15
N VAL A 158 -12.05 16.38 -8.39
CA VAL A 158 -10.82 15.64 -8.64
C VAL A 158 -9.62 16.49 -8.25
N GLY A 159 -8.68 15.88 -7.53
CA GLY A 159 -7.41 16.47 -7.15
C GLY A 159 -6.28 15.44 -7.23
N LEU A 160 -5.06 15.86 -6.97
CA LEU A 160 -3.93 14.93 -6.87
C LEU A 160 -3.98 14.17 -5.55
N GLU A 161 -3.58 12.91 -5.59
CA GLU A 161 -3.34 12.12 -4.40
C GLU A 161 -2.26 12.77 -3.52
N CYS A 162 -2.49 12.83 -2.21
CA CYS A 162 -1.56 13.46 -1.27
C CYS A 162 -0.33 12.61 -0.98
N ASP A 163 0.79 13.26 -0.64
CA ASP A 163 2.01 12.60 -0.17
C ASP A 163 1.77 11.89 1.17
N ARG A 164 1.56 10.59 1.13
CA ARG A 164 1.30 9.77 2.33
C ARG A 164 2.56 9.43 3.12
N LEU A 165 3.75 9.67 2.57
CA LEU A 165 5.01 9.55 3.31
C LEU A 165 5.38 10.84 4.05
N SER A 166 4.49 11.85 4.03
CA SER A 166 4.69 13.15 4.65
C SER A 166 3.51 13.57 5.52
N LYS A 167 3.76 13.93 6.78
CA LYS A 167 2.70 14.46 7.66
C LYS A 167 2.01 15.69 7.06
N SER A 168 2.76 16.56 6.36
CA SER A 168 2.16 17.74 5.72
C SER A 168 1.20 17.40 4.58
N GLY A 169 1.43 16.30 3.86
CA GLY A 169 0.49 15.79 2.85
C GLY A 169 -0.81 15.33 3.47
N ILE A 170 -0.71 14.60 4.57
CA ILE A 170 -1.88 14.11 5.32
C ILE A 170 -2.64 15.25 5.99
N ASP A 171 -1.93 16.21 6.59
CA ASP A 171 -2.55 17.39 7.19
C ASP A 171 -3.33 18.19 6.13
N ALA A 172 -2.75 18.38 4.95
CA ALA A 172 -3.43 19.07 3.85
C ALA A 172 -4.72 18.36 3.40
N HIS A 173 -4.67 17.02 3.29
CA HIS A 173 -5.86 16.22 2.97
C HIS A 173 -6.92 16.31 4.08
N PHE A 174 -6.50 16.10 5.31
CA PHE A 174 -7.40 16.11 6.47
C PHE A 174 -8.09 17.47 6.64
N ASP A 175 -7.33 18.56 6.59
CA ASP A 175 -7.83 19.91 6.81
C ASP A 175 -8.78 20.39 5.70
N ASN A 176 -8.50 20.00 4.45
CA ASN A 176 -9.30 20.43 3.31
C ASN A 176 -10.50 19.54 3.00
N PHE A 177 -10.60 18.36 3.60
CA PHE A 177 -11.72 17.44 3.38
C PHE A 177 -12.34 16.96 4.70
N VAL A 178 -11.63 16.13 5.47
CA VAL A 178 -12.19 15.46 6.65
C VAL A 178 -12.61 16.47 7.71
N ARG A 179 -11.75 17.42 8.04
CA ARG A 179 -12.02 18.47 9.05
C ARG A 179 -13.25 19.28 8.69
N GLN A 180 -13.42 19.61 7.42
CA GLN A 180 -14.60 20.38 6.99
C GLN A 180 -15.90 19.62 7.22
N ILE A 181 -15.89 18.30 7.06
CA ILE A 181 -17.05 17.46 7.40
C ILE A 181 -17.28 17.48 8.90
N LEU A 182 -16.23 17.25 9.69
CA LEU A 182 -16.31 17.13 11.15
C LEU A 182 -16.76 18.44 11.80
N ASP A 183 -16.25 19.59 11.35
CA ASP A 183 -16.53 20.91 11.94
C ASP A 183 -17.90 21.47 11.49
N ASN A 184 -18.39 21.09 10.31
CA ASN A 184 -19.68 21.54 9.79
C ASN A 184 -20.85 20.61 10.07
N ALA A 185 -20.57 19.42 10.58
CA ALA A 185 -21.60 18.44 10.83
C ALA A 185 -22.36 18.74 12.13
N SER A 186 -23.70 18.69 12.08
CA SER A 186 -24.56 18.78 13.25
C SER A 186 -24.64 17.50 14.07
N PHE A 187 -23.86 16.50 13.70
CA PHE A 187 -23.85 15.21 14.38
C PHE A 187 -22.69 15.10 15.38
N ARG A 188 -22.86 14.24 16.36
CA ARG A 188 -21.85 13.98 17.37
C ARG A 188 -20.79 13.00 16.83
N THR A 189 -19.57 13.48 16.72
CA THR A 189 -18.42 12.61 16.41
C THR A 189 -18.23 11.59 17.55
N GLY A 190 -17.79 10.39 17.20
CA GLY A 190 -17.67 9.29 18.16
C GLY A 190 -18.99 8.56 18.51
N GLU A 191 -20.15 9.16 18.25
CA GLU A 191 -21.47 8.53 18.43
C GLU A 191 -22.15 8.27 17.09
N THR A 192 -22.50 9.34 16.36
CA THR A 192 -23.20 9.25 15.07
C THR A 192 -22.24 9.02 13.91
N LEU A 193 -21.02 9.53 14.03
CA LEU A 193 -19.89 9.28 13.13
C LEU A 193 -18.74 8.67 13.94
N PRO A 194 -18.78 7.37 14.23
CA PRO A 194 -17.82 6.75 15.13
C PRO A 194 -16.50 6.39 14.47
N TYR A 195 -16.42 6.35 13.13
CA TYR A 195 -15.28 5.79 12.41
C TYR A 195 -14.72 6.73 11.34
N LEU A 196 -13.38 6.74 11.23
CA LEU A 196 -12.69 7.05 9.98
C LEU A 196 -12.27 5.73 9.34
N PHE A 197 -12.73 5.47 8.13
CA PHE A 197 -12.42 4.26 7.39
C PHE A 197 -11.43 4.54 6.26
N LEU A 198 -10.32 3.82 6.25
CA LEU A 198 -9.44 3.71 5.11
C LEU A 198 -9.79 2.47 4.34
N ASP A 199 -10.39 2.67 3.20
CA ASP A 199 -10.73 1.66 2.20
C ASP A 199 -9.47 1.10 1.52
N SER A 200 -9.64 0.12 0.65
CA SER A 200 -8.55 -0.54 -0.05
C SER A 200 -7.62 0.46 -0.76
N TRP A 201 -6.33 0.14 -0.76
CA TRP A 201 -5.37 1.00 -1.45
C TRP A 201 -5.40 0.77 -2.96
N GLU A 202 -5.87 1.76 -3.70
CA GLU A 202 -5.95 1.71 -5.16
C GLU A 202 -5.22 2.85 -5.86
N ALA A 203 -4.46 3.64 -5.11
CA ALA A 203 -3.79 4.84 -5.60
C ALA A 203 -2.39 4.58 -6.21
N GLY A 204 -2.09 3.34 -6.60
CA GLY A 204 -0.78 3.00 -7.12
C GLY A 204 0.32 3.02 -6.05
N SER A 205 1.58 3.09 -6.47
CA SER A 205 2.70 3.07 -5.54
C SER A 205 3.32 4.46 -5.33
N GLN A 206 3.79 4.67 -4.12
CA GLN A 206 4.62 5.81 -3.73
C GLN A 206 5.94 5.30 -3.17
N ASN A 207 7.07 5.83 -3.65
CA ASN A 207 8.39 5.40 -3.22
C ASN A 207 9.31 6.55 -2.79
N TRP A 208 8.82 7.79 -2.84
CA TRP A 208 9.61 8.96 -2.47
C TRP A 208 8.77 10.03 -1.78
N THR A 209 9.44 10.83 -1.00
CA THR A 209 8.96 12.09 -0.41
C THR A 209 10.11 13.08 -0.34
N ARG A 210 9.82 14.38 -0.28
CA ARG A 210 10.83 15.43 -0.21
C ARG A 210 11.82 15.26 0.94
N LYS A 211 11.39 14.69 2.06
CA LYS A 211 12.22 14.49 3.24
C LYS A 211 12.97 13.15 3.26
N MET A 212 12.84 12.32 2.22
CA MET A 212 13.42 10.98 2.16
C MET A 212 14.90 10.93 2.53
N PRO A 213 15.82 11.78 2.04
CA PRO A 213 17.23 11.67 2.39
C PRO A 213 17.50 11.82 3.91
N GLY A 214 16.85 12.79 4.53
CA GLY A 214 16.97 13.02 5.98
C GLY A 214 16.34 11.89 6.81
N GLU A 215 15.18 11.43 6.43
CA GLU A 215 14.49 10.33 7.10
C GLU A 215 15.24 9.00 6.94
N PHE A 216 15.76 8.71 5.76
CA PHE A 216 16.59 7.53 5.53
C PHE A 216 17.84 7.56 6.42
N LYS A 217 18.60 8.65 6.39
CA LYS A 217 19.80 8.81 7.22
C LYS A 217 19.50 8.65 8.72
N LYS A 218 18.39 9.25 9.18
CA LYS A 218 17.95 9.14 10.58
C LYS A 218 17.63 7.69 10.98
N ARG A 219 16.99 6.92 10.08
CA ARG A 219 16.50 5.58 10.36
C ARG A 219 17.54 4.49 10.11
N ARG A 220 18.40 4.67 9.11
CA ARG A 220 19.38 3.66 8.66
C ARG A 220 20.82 3.98 9.08
N GLY A 221 21.12 5.21 9.47
CA GLY A 221 22.43 5.62 9.99
C GLY A 221 23.45 5.98 8.91
N TYR A 222 23.10 5.93 7.62
CA TYR A 222 23.98 6.28 6.51
C TYR A 222 23.28 7.13 5.45
N ASP A 223 24.06 7.74 4.54
CA ASP A 223 23.54 8.59 3.48
C ASP A 223 23.00 7.75 2.32
N ILE A 224 21.81 8.09 1.84
CA ILE A 224 21.17 7.40 0.71
C ILE A 224 21.83 7.73 -0.63
N ALA A 225 22.40 8.95 -0.81
CA ALA A 225 22.81 9.45 -2.11
C ALA A 225 23.80 8.54 -2.85
N PRO A 226 24.87 7.98 -2.25
CA PRO A 226 25.79 7.09 -2.95
C PRO A 226 25.13 5.77 -3.39
N TRP A 227 24.02 5.40 -2.81
CA TRP A 227 23.30 4.15 -3.10
C TRP A 227 22.19 4.31 -4.13
N LEU A 228 21.83 5.53 -4.50
CA LEU A 228 20.76 5.79 -5.47
C LEU A 228 20.96 5.08 -6.82
N PRO A 229 22.18 4.87 -7.36
CA PRO A 229 22.37 4.08 -8.57
C PRO A 229 21.77 2.66 -8.48
N VAL A 230 21.67 2.07 -7.29
CA VAL A 230 21.03 0.78 -7.06
C VAL A 230 19.56 0.82 -7.51
N LEU A 231 18.84 1.91 -7.24
CA LEU A 231 17.44 2.07 -7.64
C LEU A 231 17.27 2.18 -9.16
N THR A 232 18.34 2.55 -9.89
CA THR A 232 18.36 2.58 -11.35
C THR A 232 18.90 1.29 -11.98
N GLY A 233 19.18 0.29 -11.14
CA GLY A 233 19.59 -1.03 -11.60
C GLY A 233 21.07 -1.38 -11.38
N ALA A 234 21.91 -0.51 -10.84
CA ALA A 234 23.32 -0.81 -10.57
C ALA A 234 23.48 -1.82 -9.41
N ILE A 235 24.56 -2.61 -9.48
CA ILE A 235 25.02 -3.42 -8.34
C ILE A 235 26.18 -2.66 -7.71
N VAL A 236 26.01 -2.29 -6.45
CA VAL A 236 27.00 -1.50 -5.70
C VAL A 236 27.62 -2.38 -4.60
N GLU A 237 28.96 -2.37 -4.53
CA GLU A 237 29.81 -3.15 -3.63
C GLU A 237 29.69 -4.68 -3.83
N SER A 238 28.50 -5.20 -3.73
CA SER A 238 28.18 -6.62 -3.95
C SER A 238 26.68 -6.81 -4.13
N VAL A 239 26.26 -8.00 -4.53
CA VAL A 239 24.84 -8.37 -4.57
C VAL A 239 24.22 -8.30 -3.17
N ASP A 240 24.92 -8.81 -2.15
CA ASP A 240 24.45 -8.78 -0.75
C ASP A 240 24.25 -7.34 -0.25
N MET A 241 25.22 -6.45 -0.48
CA MET A 241 25.11 -5.04 -0.07
C MET A 241 24.01 -4.31 -0.82
N THR A 242 23.83 -4.60 -2.10
CA THR A 242 22.75 -4.08 -2.93
C THR A 242 21.38 -4.50 -2.37
N GLU A 243 21.21 -5.78 -2.01
CA GLU A 243 19.98 -6.30 -1.40
C GLU A 243 19.69 -5.68 -0.02
N ARG A 244 20.73 -5.51 0.82
CA ARG A 244 20.60 -4.83 2.12
C ARG A 244 20.15 -3.39 1.96
N PHE A 245 20.72 -2.66 1.00
CA PHE A 245 20.25 -1.30 0.70
C PHE A 245 18.79 -1.29 0.22
N LEU A 246 18.40 -2.20 -0.68
CA LEU A 246 17.02 -2.29 -1.16
C LEU A 246 16.03 -2.62 -0.02
N TRP A 247 16.46 -3.49 0.91
CA TRP A 247 15.67 -3.78 2.10
C TRP A 247 15.52 -2.54 2.99
N ASP A 248 16.62 -1.83 3.27
CA ASP A 248 16.64 -0.60 4.06
C ASP A 248 15.76 0.49 3.42
N PHE A 249 15.82 0.63 2.09
CA PHE A 249 15.00 1.59 1.35
C PHE A 249 13.50 1.27 1.50
N ARG A 250 13.11 0.03 1.23
CA ARG A 250 11.72 -0.42 1.35
C ARG A 250 11.22 -0.32 2.80
N LYS A 251 12.04 -0.72 3.76
CA LYS A 251 11.70 -0.57 5.18
C LYS A 251 11.51 0.90 5.57
N THR A 252 12.32 1.81 5.03
CA THR A 252 12.15 3.25 5.27
C THR A 252 10.82 3.76 4.70
N VAL A 253 10.46 3.36 3.49
CA VAL A 253 9.15 3.71 2.90
C VAL A 253 8.00 3.19 3.76
N ASN A 254 8.08 1.93 4.22
CA ASN A 254 7.09 1.33 5.11
C ASN A 254 6.94 2.10 6.42
N GLU A 255 8.05 2.40 7.09
CA GLU A 255 8.04 3.13 8.36
C GLU A 255 7.48 4.55 8.21
N LEU A 256 7.81 5.24 7.10
CA LEU A 256 7.23 6.55 6.80
C LEU A 256 5.72 6.47 6.55
N PHE A 257 5.27 5.43 5.88
CA PHE A 257 3.85 5.18 5.68
C PHE A 257 3.12 4.96 7.02
N LEU A 258 3.66 4.12 7.88
CA LEU A 258 3.07 3.86 9.20
C LEU A 258 3.04 5.15 10.05
N ASP A 259 4.17 5.86 10.15
CA ASP A 259 4.33 7.02 11.03
C ASP A 259 3.58 8.27 10.52
N ASN A 260 3.70 8.53 9.20
CA ASN A 260 3.25 9.81 8.63
C ASN A 260 1.85 9.75 8.04
N TYR A 261 1.34 8.57 7.73
CA TYR A 261 -0.03 8.38 7.26
C TYR A 261 -0.93 7.81 8.35
N LEU A 262 -0.71 6.55 8.75
CA LEU A 262 -1.64 5.87 9.64
C LEU A 262 -1.65 6.49 11.04
N TYR A 263 -0.48 6.59 11.67
CA TYR A 263 -0.38 7.18 13.00
C TYR A 263 -0.82 8.65 12.99
N ARG A 264 -0.47 9.40 11.92
CA ARG A 264 -0.91 10.79 11.80
C ARG A 264 -2.42 10.93 11.71
N LEU A 265 -3.10 10.08 10.96
CA LEU A 265 -4.56 10.08 10.90
C LEU A 265 -5.18 9.73 12.25
N GLN A 266 -4.64 8.75 12.97
CA GLN A 266 -5.09 8.45 14.34
C GLN A 266 -4.92 9.66 15.27
N GLU A 267 -3.77 10.37 15.21
CA GLU A 267 -3.58 11.62 15.97
C GLU A 267 -4.66 12.65 15.63
N LEU A 268 -4.99 12.82 14.36
CA LEU A 268 -5.93 13.83 13.88
C LEU A 268 -7.39 13.55 14.25
N ILE A 269 -7.80 12.28 14.30
CA ILE A 269 -9.18 11.89 14.66
C ILE A 269 -9.40 11.71 16.17
N LYS A 270 -8.33 11.58 16.95
CA LYS A 270 -8.40 11.38 18.39
C LYS A 270 -9.22 12.44 19.13
N PRO A 271 -9.08 13.76 18.82
CA PRO A 271 -9.91 14.79 19.45
C PRO A 271 -11.41 14.65 19.19
N TYR A 272 -11.79 13.95 18.13
CA TYR A 272 -13.18 13.70 17.74
C TYR A 272 -13.76 12.41 18.34
N ASN A 273 -12.97 11.69 19.16
CA ASN A 273 -13.35 10.41 19.76
C ASN A 273 -13.79 9.36 18.72
N MET A 274 -13.14 9.36 17.57
CA MET A 274 -13.41 8.41 16.48
C MET A 274 -12.44 7.24 16.52
N GLN A 275 -12.90 6.09 16.07
CA GLN A 275 -12.08 4.89 15.85
C GLN A 275 -11.56 4.84 14.41
N PHE A 276 -10.45 4.13 14.22
CA PHE A 276 -9.75 4.03 12.97
C PHE A 276 -9.93 2.64 12.35
N LEU A 277 -10.69 2.54 11.28
CA LEU A 277 -10.86 1.32 10.50
C LEU A 277 -9.84 1.33 9.36
N VAL A 278 -9.18 0.20 9.15
CA VAL A 278 -8.18 0.08 8.10
C VAL A 278 -8.40 -1.20 7.30
N GLU A 279 -8.56 -1.06 6.01
CA GLU A 279 -8.51 -2.16 5.08
C GLU A 279 -7.06 -2.37 4.63
N ALA A 280 -6.35 -3.21 5.37
CA ALA A 280 -4.93 -3.47 5.14
C ALA A 280 -4.72 -4.46 3.98
N TYR A 281 -5.26 -4.09 2.83
CA TYR A 281 -5.33 -4.87 1.63
C TYR A 281 -4.90 -4.03 0.42
N GLY A 282 -4.46 -4.67 -0.63
CA GLY A 282 -4.09 -4.00 -1.88
C GLY A 282 -2.63 -4.21 -2.29
N THR A 283 -2.19 -3.43 -3.26
CA THR A 283 -0.88 -3.55 -3.92
C THR A 283 0.17 -2.65 -3.29
N LEU A 284 0.22 -2.60 -1.97
CA LEU A 284 1.13 -1.73 -1.25
C LEU A 284 2.54 -2.31 -1.08
N ASN A 285 3.54 -1.44 -1.14
CA ASN A 285 4.93 -1.74 -0.80
C ASN A 285 5.17 -1.66 0.71
N ILE A 286 4.23 -2.17 1.50
CA ILE A 286 4.26 -2.09 2.96
C ILE A 286 4.09 -3.46 3.60
N ASN A 287 4.37 -3.51 4.88
CA ASN A 287 4.07 -4.66 5.72
C ASN A 287 2.59 -4.65 6.10
N THR A 288 1.81 -5.54 5.48
CA THR A 288 0.36 -5.63 5.68
C THR A 288 -0.02 -5.93 7.14
N MET A 289 0.80 -6.73 7.85
CA MET A 289 0.54 -7.03 9.26
C MET A 289 0.67 -5.77 10.12
N GLN A 290 1.76 -5.01 9.99
CA GLN A 290 1.93 -3.75 10.71
C GLN A 290 0.81 -2.75 10.38
N TYR A 291 0.37 -2.69 9.12
CA TYR A 291 -0.76 -1.86 8.71
C TYR A 291 -2.05 -2.26 9.44
N ALA A 292 -2.39 -3.54 9.44
CA ALA A 292 -3.58 -4.08 10.11
C ALA A 292 -3.53 -3.85 11.63
N GLU A 293 -2.37 -4.03 12.24
CA GLU A 293 -2.14 -3.84 13.66
C GLU A 293 -2.33 -2.38 14.12
N MET A 294 -2.20 -1.40 13.21
CA MET A 294 -2.45 0.01 13.51
C MET A 294 -3.94 0.35 13.62
N GLY A 295 -4.83 -0.31 12.88
CA GLY A 295 -6.27 -0.04 12.95
C GLY A 295 -6.89 -0.46 14.27
N ASP A 296 -7.82 0.33 14.80
CA ASP A 296 -8.68 -0.12 15.92
C ASP A 296 -9.57 -1.27 15.47
N PHE A 297 -9.80 -1.35 14.18
CA PHE A 297 -10.67 -2.31 13.53
C PHE A 297 -10.04 -2.70 12.18
N PRO A 298 -9.25 -3.79 12.11
CA PRO A 298 -8.69 -4.29 10.86
C PRO A 298 -9.78 -4.90 9.97
N VAL A 299 -9.76 -4.55 8.70
CA VAL A 299 -10.74 -4.94 7.68
C VAL A 299 -10.02 -5.70 6.56
N SER A 300 -10.60 -6.80 6.14
CA SER A 300 -10.24 -7.57 4.96
C SER A 300 -11.28 -7.35 3.85
N GLU A 301 -11.19 -8.13 2.81
CA GLU A 301 -12.17 -8.14 1.72
C GLU A 301 -12.46 -9.58 1.30
N PHE A 302 -13.71 -9.88 0.91
CA PHE A 302 -14.02 -11.12 0.21
C PHE A 302 -15.10 -10.96 -0.86
N TRP A 303 -14.99 -11.78 -1.88
CA TRP A 303 -15.78 -11.67 -3.10
C TRP A 303 -16.69 -12.88 -3.30
N THR A 304 -17.88 -12.63 -3.82
CA THR A 304 -18.72 -13.65 -4.44
C THR A 304 -18.24 -13.89 -5.87
N LEU A 305 -17.51 -14.98 -6.07
CA LEU A 305 -16.97 -15.39 -7.37
C LEU A 305 -17.56 -16.76 -7.77
N GLY A 306 -17.39 -17.12 -9.03
CA GLY A 306 -17.78 -18.44 -9.53
C GLY A 306 -18.95 -18.45 -10.48
N ASP A 307 -19.44 -19.66 -10.77
CA ASP A 307 -20.59 -19.87 -11.63
C ASP A 307 -21.92 -19.58 -10.90
N ASP A 308 -23.03 -19.77 -11.60
CA ASP A 308 -24.36 -19.44 -11.10
C ASP A 308 -24.88 -20.43 -10.04
N THR A 309 -24.20 -21.55 -9.81
CA THR A 309 -24.71 -22.63 -8.96
C THR A 309 -24.13 -22.62 -7.55
N PHE A 310 -22.83 -22.46 -7.41
CA PHE A 310 -22.16 -22.43 -6.10
C PHE A 310 -20.99 -21.44 -6.13
N PRO A 311 -21.22 -20.17 -5.76
CA PRO A 311 -20.13 -19.23 -5.61
C PRO A 311 -19.22 -19.66 -4.46
N GLU A 312 -17.94 -19.61 -4.71
CA GLU A 312 -16.89 -19.88 -3.75
C GLU A 312 -16.04 -18.63 -3.56
N ILE A 313 -15.40 -18.50 -2.42
CA ILE A 313 -14.27 -17.58 -2.29
C ILE A 313 -13.09 -18.26 -3.01
N LYS A 314 -12.88 -17.93 -4.29
CA LYS A 314 -11.95 -18.67 -5.17
C LYS A 314 -10.50 -18.21 -5.12
N SER A 315 -10.08 -17.42 -4.17
CA SER A 315 -8.71 -16.90 -4.17
C SER A 315 -8.07 -17.04 -2.81
N ASP A 316 -6.96 -17.74 -2.74
CA ASP A 316 -6.09 -17.80 -1.56
C ASP A 316 -5.76 -16.41 -1.03
N LYS A 317 -5.67 -15.43 -1.92
CA LYS A 317 -5.48 -14.01 -1.60
C LYS A 317 -6.50 -13.48 -0.59
N TYR A 318 -7.79 -13.76 -0.79
CA TYR A 318 -8.83 -13.29 0.12
C TYR A 318 -8.83 -14.09 1.43
N PHE A 319 -8.58 -15.39 1.37
CA PHE A 319 -8.45 -16.21 2.57
C PHE A 319 -7.31 -15.75 3.46
N ASN A 320 -6.14 -15.54 2.86
CA ASN A 320 -4.94 -15.11 3.57
C ASN A 320 -5.12 -13.69 4.15
N SER A 321 -5.81 -12.80 3.42
CA SER A 321 -6.14 -11.48 3.92
C SER A 321 -7.05 -11.54 5.16
N MET A 322 -8.14 -12.34 5.13
CA MET A 322 -9.02 -12.52 6.29
C MET A 322 -8.27 -13.05 7.50
N LYS A 323 -7.42 -14.08 7.32
CA LYS A 323 -6.62 -14.66 8.39
C LYS A 323 -5.62 -13.66 8.97
N ALA A 324 -5.00 -12.84 8.11
CA ALA A 324 -4.07 -11.79 8.54
C ALA A 324 -4.78 -10.71 9.38
N MET A 325 -5.96 -10.24 8.97
CA MET A 325 -6.73 -9.26 9.74
C MET A 325 -7.22 -9.83 11.06
N ALA A 326 -7.68 -11.07 11.07
CA ALA A 326 -8.05 -11.78 12.30
C ALA A 326 -6.85 -11.88 13.26
N SER A 327 -5.69 -12.29 12.75
CA SER A 327 -4.46 -12.39 13.53
C SER A 327 -4.02 -11.03 14.11
N ALA A 328 -4.08 -9.95 13.31
CA ALA A 328 -3.77 -8.61 13.79
C ALA A 328 -4.71 -8.17 14.93
N ALA A 329 -6.01 -8.46 14.83
CA ALA A 329 -6.97 -8.18 15.90
C ALA A 329 -6.66 -9.00 17.15
N HIS A 330 -6.45 -10.29 17.02
CA HIS A 330 -6.19 -11.21 18.13
C HIS A 330 -4.93 -10.82 18.90
N THR A 331 -3.81 -10.64 18.20
CA THR A 331 -2.51 -10.33 18.81
C THR A 331 -2.50 -8.97 19.49
N THR A 332 -3.25 -8.00 18.98
CA THR A 332 -3.38 -6.64 19.57
C THR A 332 -4.54 -6.49 20.54
N GLY A 333 -5.34 -7.54 20.79
CA GLY A 333 -6.46 -7.52 21.74
C GLY A 333 -7.71 -6.80 21.26
N LYS A 334 -7.89 -6.66 19.97
CA LYS A 334 -9.08 -6.06 19.35
C LYS A 334 -10.16 -7.12 19.14
N THR A 335 -11.41 -6.72 19.29
CA THR A 335 -12.55 -7.63 19.20
C THR A 335 -13.20 -7.69 17.83
N HIS A 336 -12.96 -6.68 17.00
CA HIS A 336 -13.59 -6.58 15.69
C HIS A 336 -12.61 -6.99 14.58
N VAL A 337 -13.05 -7.88 13.73
CA VAL A 337 -12.40 -8.30 12.50
C VAL A 337 -13.37 -8.07 11.37
N GLY A 338 -13.11 -7.01 10.60
CA GLY A 338 -13.99 -6.60 9.50
C GLY A 338 -13.70 -7.32 8.19
N ALA A 339 -14.69 -7.25 7.31
CA ALA A 339 -14.47 -7.47 5.90
C ALA A 339 -15.42 -6.61 5.06
N GLU A 340 -14.90 -5.99 3.99
CA GLU A 340 -15.72 -5.60 2.86
C GLU A 340 -16.32 -6.88 2.28
N ALA A 341 -17.64 -6.98 2.36
CA ALA A 341 -18.31 -8.26 2.23
C ALA A 341 -19.15 -8.33 0.96
N PHE A 342 -19.00 -9.45 0.25
CA PHE A 342 -19.77 -9.76 -0.94
C PHE A 342 -19.50 -8.84 -2.12
N THR A 343 -18.28 -8.33 -2.22
CA THR A 343 -17.76 -7.61 -3.39
C THR A 343 -17.69 -8.61 -4.54
N GLY A 344 -18.65 -8.61 -5.39
CA GLY A 344 -18.74 -9.59 -6.48
C GLY A 344 -18.88 -8.91 -7.83
N SER A 345 -18.82 -9.69 -8.88
CA SER A 345 -19.06 -9.24 -10.26
C SER A 345 -20.25 -9.93 -10.93
N ARG A 346 -21.15 -10.49 -10.11
CA ARG A 346 -22.29 -11.29 -10.58
C ARG A 346 -23.55 -10.44 -10.83
N GLY A 347 -23.49 -9.14 -10.49
CA GLY A 347 -24.59 -8.20 -10.64
C GLY A 347 -25.79 -8.57 -9.77
N TRP A 348 -26.98 -8.63 -10.36
CA TRP A 348 -28.25 -8.91 -9.68
C TRP A 348 -28.53 -10.41 -9.39
N LYS A 349 -27.57 -11.29 -9.64
CA LYS A 349 -27.74 -12.74 -9.48
C LYS A 349 -27.58 -13.23 -8.05
N ASP A 350 -26.88 -12.46 -7.21
CA ASP A 350 -26.59 -12.84 -5.84
C ASP A 350 -27.79 -12.59 -4.91
N HIS A 351 -28.01 -13.51 -3.99
CA HIS A 351 -29.14 -13.50 -3.06
C HIS A 351 -28.74 -14.18 -1.74
N PRO A 352 -29.56 -14.09 -0.66
CA PRO A 352 -29.19 -14.57 0.67
C PRO A 352 -28.71 -16.04 0.75
N PHE A 353 -29.24 -16.93 -0.06
CA PHE A 353 -28.77 -18.32 -0.11
C PHE A 353 -27.31 -18.42 -0.56
N ILE A 354 -26.95 -17.65 -1.58
CA ILE A 354 -25.57 -17.56 -2.12
C ILE A 354 -24.65 -16.89 -1.07
N PHE A 355 -25.08 -15.74 -0.55
CA PHE A 355 -24.28 -14.99 0.43
C PHE A 355 -24.02 -15.80 1.72
N LYS A 356 -24.95 -16.67 2.12
CA LYS A 356 -24.80 -17.43 3.35
C LYS A 356 -23.58 -18.35 3.34
N GLY A 357 -23.39 -19.12 2.28
CA GLY A 357 -22.26 -20.05 2.20
C GLY A 357 -20.90 -19.33 2.24
N VAL A 358 -20.79 -18.26 1.43
CA VAL A 358 -19.57 -17.44 1.36
C VAL A 358 -19.31 -16.69 2.69
N GLY A 359 -20.38 -16.15 3.30
CA GLY A 359 -20.29 -15.46 4.57
C GLY A 359 -19.92 -16.39 5.73
N ASP A 360 -20.46 -17.62 5.74
CA ASP A 360 -20.12 -18.62 6.77
C ASP A 360 -18.64 -19.01 6.68
N GLU A 361 -18.10 -19.12 5.48
CA GLU A 361 -16.68 -19.35 5.28
C GLU A 361 -15.83 -18.17 5.81
N ALA A 362 -16.24 -16.94 5.57
CA ALA A 362 -15.56 -15.77 6.12
C ALA A 362 -15.59 -15.77 7.67
N PHE A 363 -16.71 -16.18 8.28
CA PHE A 363 -16.78 -16.39 9.73
C PHE A 363 -15.78 -17.45 10.22
N CYS A 364 -15.64 -18.56 9.49
CA CYS A 364 -14.65 -19.60 9.81
C CYS A 364 -13.20 -19.11 9.68
N ARG A 365 -12.95 -18.05 8.91
CA ARG A 365 -11.64 -17.41 8.77
C ARG A 365 -11.36 -16.32 9.81
N GLY A 366 -12.28 -16.10 10.74
CA GLY A 366 -12.14 -15.17 11.85
C GLY A 366 -12.81 -13.82 11.66
N VAL A 367 -13.40 -13.54 10.49
CA VAL A 367 -14.20 -12.33 10.30
C VAL A 367 -15.44 -12.38 11.19
N ASN A 368 -15.74 -11.25 11.84
CA ASN A 368 -16.90 -11.15 12.74
C ASN A 368 -17.70 -9.85 12.57
N HIS A 369 -17.39 -9.09 11.51
CA HIS A 369 -18.11 -7.85 11.19
C HIS A 369 -18.10 -7.60 9.68
N PHE A 370 -19.27 -7.72 9.04
CA PHE A 370 -19.42 -7.48 7.61
C PHE A 370 -19.76 -6.03 7.32
N ILE A 371 -19.00 -5.41 6.42
CA ILE A 371 -19.30 -4.13 5.79
C ILE A 371 -19.81 -4.46 4.38
N LEU A 372 -21.12 -4.38 4.20
CA LEU A 372 -21.75 -4.89 2.98
C LEU A 372 -21.40 -4.02 1.77
N HIS A 373 -20.83 -4.60 0.74
CA HIS A 373 -20.53 -3.96 -0.53
C HIS A 373 -21.59 -4.36 -1.58
N LEU A 374 -22.49 -3.41 -2.00
CA LEU A 374 -22.67 -2.09 -1.45
C LEU A 374 -24.16 -1.67 -1.54
N SER A 375 -24.46 -0.61 -0.83
CA SER A 375 -25.73 0.10 -0.99
C SER A 375 -25.48 1.45 -1.67
N ALA A 376 -25.60 1.49 -3.00
CA ALA A 376 -25.45 2.72 -3.75
C ALA A 376 -26.58 3.73 -3.39
N HIS A 377 -26.23 5.02 -3.28
CA HIS A 377 -27.20 6.07 -3.03
C HIS A 377 -28.27 6.12 -4.14
N GLN A 378 -29.53 6.01 -3.75
CA GLN A 378 -30.68 6.02 -4.65
C GLN A 378 -31.37 7.38 -4.60
N ALA A 379 -30.90 8.33 -5.40
CA ALA A 379 -31.40 9.71 -5.42
C ALA A 379 -32.82 9.84 -6.01
N TYR A 380 -33.25 8.86 -6.81
CA TYR A 380 -34.52 8.90 -7.53
C TYR A 380 -35.42 7.74 -7.13
N GLU A 381 -36.68 8.04 -6.76
CA GLU A 381 -37.61 7.02 -6.27
C GLU A 381 -38.15 6.11 -7.40
N ASN A 382 -38.25 6.63 -8.62
CA ASN A 382 -38.94 5.99 -9.75
C ASN A 382 -37.99 5.49 -10.85
N MET A 383 -36.68 5.50 -10.61
CA MET A 383 -35.69 4.97 -11.57
C MET A 383 -35.27 3.55 -11.20
N VAL A 384 -35.88 2.57 -11.84
CA VAL A 384 -35.55 1.14 -11.67
C VAL A 384 -34.64 0.72 -12.81
N PRO A 385 -33.56 0.00 -12.54
CA PRO A 385 -33.10 -0.63 -11.29
C PRO A 385 -32.32 0.30 -10.33
N GLY A 386 -32.29 1.59 -10.58
CA GLY A 386 -31.59 2.57 -9.77
C GLY A 386 -30.11 2.72 -10.09
N LEU A 387 -29.40 3.46 -9.24
CA LEU A 387 -27.95 3.62 -9.33
C LEU A 387 -27.24 2.37 -8.80
N THR A 388 -26.22 1.93 -9.52
CA THR A 388 -25.38 0.79 -9.15
C THR A 388 -23.92 1.16 -9.29
N HIS A 389 -23.05 0.44 -8.63
CA HIS A 389 -21.61 0.48 -8.90
C HIS A 389 -21.29 -0.49 -10.05
N GLN A 390 -21.94 -0.30 -11.21
CA GLN A 390 -21.85 -1.18 -12.38
C GLN A 390 -22.18 -2.63 -12.02
N LYS A 391 -21.25 -3.57 -12.27
CA LYS A 391 -21.41 -5.00 -11.96
C LYS A 391 -20.96 -5.37 -10.54
N TRP A 392 -20.34 -4.46 -9.83
CA TRP A 392 -19.72 -4.74 -8.54
C TRP A 392 -20.75 -4.69 -7.41
N GLY A 393 -20.58 -5.60 -6.44
CA GLY A 393 -21.33 -5.63 -5.19
C GLY A 393 -22.69 -6.32 -5.26
N GLY A 394 -23.28 -6.54 -4.10
CA GLY A 394 -24.49 -7.32 -3.92
C GLY A 394 -25.81 -6.53 -4.07
N HIS A 395 -25.77 -5.25 -4.42
CA HIS A 395 -26.95 -4.36 -4.61
C HIS A 395 -27.93 -4.38 -3.42
N PHE A 396 -27.42 -4.07 -2.23
CA PHE A 396 -28.22 -4.03 -0.99
C PHE A 396 -29.06 -2.74 -0.91
N ASN A 397 -30.17 -2.68 -1.62
CA ASN A 397 -31.03 -1.51 -1.63
C ASN A 397 -32.49 -1.83 -1.95
N ARG A 398 -33.39 -0.82 -1.81
CA ARG A 398 -34.84 -0.97 -1.99
C ARG A 398 -35.30 -1.39 -3.39
N PHE A 399 -34.46 -1.26 -4.42
CA PHE A 399 -34.79 -1.72 -5.78
C PHE A 399 -34.44 -3.18 -6.03
N ASN A 400 -33.74 -3.82 -5.12
CA ASN A 400 -33.55 -5.25 -5.16
C ASN A 400 -34.83 -5.96 -4.74
N THR A 401 -35.37 -6.81 -5.59
CA THR A 401 -36.64 -7.52 -5.34
C THR A 401 -36.62 -8.41 -4.10
N LEU A 402 -35.43 -8.79 -3.62
CA LEU A 402 -35.23 -9.59 -2.41
C LEU A 402 -35.08 -8.74 -1.15
N TRP A 403 -35.00 -7.42 -1.24
CA TRP A 403 -34.71 -6.53 -0.12
C TRP A 403 -35.70 -6.72 1.05
N GLU A 404 -37.00 -6.73 0.76
CA GLU A 404 -38.04 -6.89 1.77
C GLU A 404 -37.99 -8.26 2.46
N TYR A 405 -37.47 -9.29 1.79
CA TYR A 405 -37.33 -10.64 2.30
C TYR A 405 -35.99 -10.93 2.95
N SER A 406 -35.06 -9.96 3.00
CA SER A 406 -33.71 -10.14 3.50
C SER A 406 -33.61 -10.12 5.03
N LYS A 407 -34.65 -9.68 5.75
CA LYS A 407 -34.61 -9.58 7.22
C LYS A 407 -34.14 -10.86 7.93
N PRO A 408 -34.62 -12.09 7.60
CA PRO A 408 -34.15 -13.29 8.27
C PRO A 408 -32.64 -13.52 8.11
N TRP A 409 -32.08 -13.17 6.96
CA TRP A 409 -30.64 -13.26 6.72
C TRP A 409 -29.86 -12.22 7.51
N PHE A 410 -30.30 -10.97 7.57
CA PHE A 410 -29.71 -9.95 8.42
C PHE A 410 -29.78 -10.29 9.90
N ASP A 411 -30.90 -10.85 10.37
CA ASP A 411 -31.05 -11.36 11.74
C ASP A 411 -30.05 -12.50 12.03
N TYR A 412 -29.80 -13.37 11.06
CA TYR A 412 -28.79 -14.42 11.15
C TYR A 412 -27.40 -13.81 11.28
N LEU A 413 -27.02 -12.90 10.37
CA LEU A 413 -25.73 -12.22 10.41
C LEU A 413 -25.50 -11.50 11.74
N SER A 414 -26.50 -10.75 12.21
CA SER A 414 -26.42 -10.01 13.47
C SER A 414 -26.15 -10.93 14.67
N ARG A 415 -26.85 -12.07 14.74
CA ARG A 415 -26.65 -13.05 15.82
C ARG A 415 -25.29 -13.74 15.72
N ALA A 416 -24.87 -14.15 14.52
CA ALA A 416 -23.59 -14.79 14.31
C ALA A 416 -22.44 -13.84 14.68
N GLN A 417 -22.47 -12.61 14.17
CA GLN A 417 -21.45 -11.60 14.46
C GLN A 417 -21.41 -11.21 15.94
N PHE A 418 -22.57 -11.14 16.62
CA PHE A 418 -22.59 -10.89 18.05
C PHE A 418 -21.88 -12.01 18.82
N LEU A 419 -22.19 -13.28 18.53
CA LEU A 419 -21.58 -14.42 19.22
C LEU A 419 -20.08 -14.54 18.93
N LEU A 420 -19.66 -14.32 17.69
CA LEU A 420 -18.26 -14.42 17.28
C LEU A 420 -17.37 -13.30 17.86
N LYS A 421 -17.96 -12.22 18.37
CA LYS A 421 -17.24 -11.17 19.09
C LYS A 421 -17.07 -11.45 20.58
N GLN A 422 -17.63 -12.56 21.10
CA GLN A 422 -17.52 -12.90 22.50
C GLN A 422 -16.31 -13.79 22.76
N GLY A 423 -15.65 -13.56 23.87
CA GLY A 423 -14.50 -14.36 24.29
C GLY A 423 -13.19 -13.98 23.60
N GLN A 424 -12.24 -14.90 23.64
CA GLN A 424 -10.92 -14.77 23.01
C GLN A 424 -10.70 -15.93 22.05
N PHE A 425 -10.04 -15.63 20.95
CA PHE A 425 -9.61 -16.65 20.01
C PHE A 425 -8.55 -17.57 20.65
N VAL A 426 -8.57 -18.84 20.30
CA VAL A 426 -7.63 -19.84 20.79
C VAL A 426 -6.84 -20.42 19.62
N ALA A 427 -5.53 -20.26 19.67
CA ALA A 427 -4.59 -20.88 18.73
C ALA A 427 -3.40 -21.46 19.48
N ASP A 428 -2.75 -22.48 18.89
CA ASP A 428 -1.56 -23.10 19.46
C ASP A 428 -0.28 -22.42 18.97
N VAL A 429 -0.29 -21.85 17.76
CA VAL A 429 0.88 -21.34 17.07
C VAL A 429 0.77 -19.83 16.84
N CYS A 430 1.85 -19.10 17.13
CA CYS A 430 2.09 -17.77 16.61
C CYS A 430 3.14 -17.86 15.53
N TYR A 431 2.83 -17.40 14.32
CA TYR A 431 3.72 -17.46 13.17
C TYR A 431 4.27 -16.07 12.83
N PHE A 432 5.58 -15.92 12.97
CA PHE A 432 6.28 -14.71 12.54
C PHE A 432 6.41 -14.71 11.02
N PHE A 433 5.67 -13.85 10.37
CA PHE A 433 5.59 -13.81 8.91
C PHE A 433 6.67 -12.94 8.26
N GLY A 434 7.62 -12.45 9.03
CA GLY A 434 8.75 -11.67 8.55
C GLY A 434 8.64 -10.16 8.84
N GLU A 435 9.74 -9.46 8.57
CA GLU A 435 9.92 -8.03 8.87
C GLU A 435 10.04 -7.18 7.59
N GLY A 436 9.96 -7.79 6.41
CA GLY A 436 10.11 -7.13 5.12
C GLY A 436 8.95 -6.21 4.74
N ALA A 437 9.17 -5.44 3.71
CA ALA A 437 8.15 -4.65 3.01
C ALA A 437 8.42 -4.70 1.50
N PRO A 438 7.43 -5.07 0.66
CA PRO A 438 6.12 -5.61 1.05
C PRO A 438 6.20 -7.01 1.66
N ILE A 439 5.13 -7.39 2.35
CA ILE A 439 4.86 -8.78 2.71
C ILE A 439 3.78 -9.30 1.75
N ASN A 440 4.07 -10.43 1.12
CA ASN A 440 3.10 -11.10 0.24
C ASN A 440 2.35 -12.18 1.02
N LEU A 441 1.09 -11.92 1.33
CA LEU A 441 0.24 -12.89 2.04
C LEU A 441 -0.03 -14.18 1.23
N ASN A 442 0.19 -14.17 -0.08
CA ASN A 442 0.04 -15.38 -0.91
C ASN A 442 1.17 -16.39 -0.68
N ASP A 443 2.32 -15.93 -0.16
CA ASP A 443 3.44 -16.83 0.20
C ASP A 443 3.21 -17.50 1.57
N MET A 444 2.07 -17.26 2.19
CA MET A 444 1.68 -17.81 3.48
C MET A 444 1.22 -19.27 3.33
N ALA A 445 2.16 -20.17 3.29
CA ALA A 445 1.90 -21.60 3.29
C ALA A 445 2.26 -22.20 4.67
N LEU A 446 1.31 -22.20 5.59
CA LEU A 446 1.46 -22.91 6.86
C LEU A 446 0.52 -24.11 6.87
N ASP A 447 1.10 -25.30 6.70
CA ASP A 447 0.38 -26.57 6.80
C ASP A 447 0.49 -27.09 8.24
N LEU A 448 -0.59 -26.93 8.99
CA LEU A 448 -0.70 -27.42 10.36
C LEU A 448 -1.44 -28.76 10.40
N PRO A 449 -1.09 -29.64 11.33
CA PRO A 449 -1.88 -30.83 11.57
C PRO A 449 -3.34 -30.49 11.93
N PRO A 450 -4.30 -31.35 11.57
CA PRO A 450 -5.70 -31.15 11.93
C PRO A 450 -5.91 -30.91 13.43
N GLY A 451 -6.70 -29.92 13.79
CA GLY A 451 -7.00 -29.55 15.17
C GLY A 451 -6.11 -28.48 15.78
N PHE A 452 -5.13 -27.99 15.03
CA PHE A 452 -4.32 -26.83 15.42
C PHE A 452 -4.72 -25.61 14.59
N ASP A 453 -4.56 -24.43 15.20
CA ASP A 453 -4.78 -23.13 14.53
C ASP A 453 -3.64 -22.16 14.89
N TYR A 454 -3.57 -21.05 14.18
CA TYR A 454 -2.48 -20.09 14.31
C TYR A 454 -2.95 -18.64 14.19
N ASP A 455 -2.11 -17.73 14.68
CA ASP A 455 -2.13 -16.32 14.33
C ASP A 455 -0.79 -15.92 13.72
N LEU A 456 -0.85 -14.96 12.80
CA LEU A 456 0.32 -14.27 12.28
C LEU A 456 0.74 -13.16 13.24
N CYS A 457 2.02 -12.81 13.24
CA CYS A 457 2.50 -11.65 13.98
C CYS A 457 3.62 -10.90 13.26
N SER A 458 3.69 -9.59 13.50
CA SER A 458 4.83 -8.76 13.13
C SER A 458 5.98 -8.85 14.15
N ALA A 459 7.12 -8.23 13.84
CA ALA A 459 8.23 -8.09 14.78
C ALA A 459 7.81 -7.30 16.04
N ASP A 460 6.96 -6.28 15.89
CA ASP A 460 6.48 -5.46 17.00
C ASP A 460 5.67 -6.28 18.03
N ILE A 461 4.93 -7.27 17.55
CA ILE A 461 4.20 -8.22 18.41
C ILE A 461 5.16 -9.16 19.14
N ILE A 462 6.20 -9.67 18.45
CA ILE A 462 7.22 -10.53 19.10
C ILE A 462 7.85 -9.82 20.28
N HIS A 463 8.18 -8.53 20.14
CA HIS A 463 8.78 -7.75 21.23
C HIS A 463 7.88 -7.56 22.45
N GLN A 464 6.58 -7.80 22.32
CA GLN A 464 5.61 -7.73 23.44
C GLN A 464 5.38 -9.09 24.11
N MET A 465 5.89 -10.18 23.54
CA MET A 465 5.70 -11.53 24.06
C MET A 465 6.42 -11.74 25.38
N THR A 466 5.77 -12.42 26.29
CA THR A 466 6.36 -12.93 27.53
C THR A 466 6.18 -14.44 27.59
N VAL A 467 7.12 -15.15 28.21
CA VAL A 467 7.03 -16.60 28.39
C VAL A 467 6.89 -16.92 29.88
N ASN A 468 5.80 -17.62 30.23
CA ASN A 468 5.56 -18.07 31.58
C ASN A 468 5.20 -19.58 31.57
N LYS A 469 6.01 -20.39 32.26
CA LYS A 469 5.84 -21.86 32.34
C LYS A 469 5.71 -22.54 30.97
N GLY A 470 6.48 -22.05 29.98
CA GLY A 470 6.48 -22.61 28.61
C GLY A 470 5.32 -22.14 27.73
N ILE A 471 4.49 -21.22 28.21
CA ILE A 471 3.41 -20.59 27.43
C ILE A 471 3.82 -19.16 27.04
N ILE A 472 3.71 -18.84 25.77
CA ILE A 472 3.90 -17.49 25.23
C ILE A 472 2.60 -16.72 25.47
N THR A 473 2.68 -15.52 26.02
CA THR A 473 1.52 -14.69 26.32
C THR A 473 1.75 -13.26 25.83
N LEU A 474 0.73 -12.66 25.24
CA LEU A 474 0.70 -11.25 24.81
C LEU A 474 -0.07 -10.38 25.83
N PRO A 475 0.13 -9.06 25.82
CA PRO A 475 -0.64 -8.13 26.67
C PRO A 475 -2.16 -8.21 26.48
N SER A 476 -2.61 -8.61 25.29
CA SER A 476 -4.02 -8.89 24.98
C SER A 476 -4.63 -10.04 25.80
N GLY A 477 -3.80 -10.84 26.47
CA GLY A 477 -4.21 -12.06 27.19
C GLY A 477 -4.24 -13.32 26.33
N ILE A 478 -4.06 -13.19 24.99
CA ILE A 478 -3.95 -14.35 24.12
C ILE A 478 -2.64 -15.10 24.38
N SER A 479 -2.65 -16.40 24.20
CA SER A 479 -1.48 -17.24 24.48
C SER A 479 -1.27 -18.32 23.43
N TYR A 480 0.00 -18.71 23.24
CA TYR A 480 0.42 -19.70 22.27
C TYR A 480 1.41 -20.69 22.89
N ARG A 481 1.46 -21.90 22.36
CA ARG A 481 2.42 -22.93 22.75
C ARG A 481 3.70 -22.89 21.92
N PHE A 482 3.58 -22.43 20.67
CA PHE A 482 4.67 -22.42 19.72
C PHE A 482 4.81 -21.06 19.06
N LEU A 483 6.06 -20.63 18.87
CA LEU A 483 6.44 -19.55 17.98
C LEU A 483 7.17 -20.17 16.79
N LEU A 484 6.63 -19.97 15.60
CA LEU A 484 7.26 -20.35 14.35
C LEU A 484 7.94 -19.11 13.76
N LEU A 485 9.24 -19.25 13.39
CA LEU A 485 10.09 -18.19 12.83
C LEU A 485 10.44 -18.49 11.37
#